data_638bc763bc575077e815be6d494172e9
#
_entry.id   638bc763bc575077e815be6d494172e9
#
_cell.length_a   1.000
_cell.length_b   1.000
_cell.length_c   1.000
_cell.angle_alpha   90.00
_cell.angle_beta   90.00
_cell.angle_gamma   90.00
#
_symmetry.space_group_name_H-M   'P 1'
#
loop_
_entity.id
_entity.type
_entity.pdbx_description
1 polymer ?
#
loop_
_entity_poly.entity_id
_entity_poly.type
_entity_poly.pdbx_seq_one_letter_code
_entity_poly.pdbx_strand_id
1 'polypeptide(L)'
;MTMSNVLDCLVIGGGPAGLTAAIYLGRFRRHVLVVDKGWSRAEWITKSHNLPGFPEGVAGPVLLGNLRTQARLYGAVMEIGVIDSLLRDDHGVFIAKRGNSILTARTVILATGVTENKPPVAHVADAVKRGLIRTCPICDGYESIEKRVAVLGNGEHAAGEALFLRTYTDKLSLLLMATETAKLSQDTHRSLQAAGISVTHVAIGSVKLGDDGVTVLGIEDGLTQRFDIVYSAFGTTSQTMLAVGLGARMDNFNRLFVDEHQATSVDGLFAAGDLVRGLNQISVAEGEAATAATAVHNRLPKRFACHSQRLC
;
A
#
# COMPACT_ATOMS: atom_id res chain seq x y z
N MET A 1 -18.76 17.99 -27.43
CA MET A 1 -17.67 16.99 -27.24
C MET A 1 -18.19 15.67 -27.77
N THR A 2 -17.59 15.13 -28.82
CA THR A 2 -17.97 13.85 -29.42
C THR A 2 -17.71 12.73 -28.38
N MET A 3 -18.71 11.89 -28.12
CA MET A 3 -18.72 10.79 -27.15
C MET A 3 -17.62 9.70 -27.38
N SER A 4 -16.76 9.86 -28.39
CA SER A 4 -15.75 8.89 -28.80
C SER A 4 -14.52 8.81 -27.89
N ASN A 5 -14.37 9.67 -26.87
CA ASN A 5 -13.15 9.78 -26.08
C ASN A 5 -13.33 9.55 -24.56
N VAL A 6 -14.55 9.12 -24.12
CA VAL A 6 -14.81 8.85 -22.70
C VAL A 6 -14.40 7.43 -22.35
N LEU A 7 -13.47 7.28 -21.42
CA LEU A 7 -13.03 5.99 -20.90
C LEU A 7 -14.18 5.25 -20.20
N ASP A 8 -14.23 3.93 -20.29
CA ASP A 8 -15.10 3.14 -19.43
C ASP A 8 -14.66 3.26 -17.97
N CYS A 9 -13.35 3.15 -17.74
CA CYS A 9 -12.76 3.30 -16.41
C CYS A 9 -11.37 3.96 -16.47
N LEU A 10 -11.16 4.93 -15.61
CA LEU A 10 -9.85 5.47 -15.28
C LEU A 10 -9.36 4.79 -13.98
N VAL A 11 -8.22 4.12 -14.04
CA VAL A 11 -7.54 3.56 -12.86
C VAL A 11 -6.41 4.50 -12.47
N ILE A 12 -6.41 4.96 -11.21
CA ILE A 12 -5.40 5.88 -10.69
C ILE A 12 -4.49 5.14 -9.70
N GLY A 13 -3.26 4.88 -10.14
CA GLY A 13 -2.25 4.10 -9.43
C GLY A 13 -1.92 2.79 -10.13
N GLY A 14 -0.62 2.53 -10.34
CA GLY A 14 -0.08 1.34 -11.01
C GLY A 14 0.61 0.35 -10.07
N GLY A 15 0.12 0.24 -8.83
CA GLY A 15 0.48 -0.82 -7.90
C GLY A 15 -0.26 -2.14 -8.17
N PRO A 16 -0.12 -3.15 -7.30
CA PRO A 16 -0.79 -4.45 -7.46
C PRO A 16 -2.31 -4.31 -7.67
N ALA A 17 -3.00 -3.49 -6.87
CA ALA A 17 -4.43 -3.25 -7.02
C ALA A 17 -4.79 -2.66 -8.40
N GLY A 18 -4.15 -1.56 -8.79
CA GLY A 18 -4.50 -0.89 -10.06
C GLY A 18 -4.20 -1.73 -11.29
N LEU A 19 -3.08 -2.46 -11.29
CA LEU A 19 -2.72 -3.35 -12.39
C LEU A 19 -3.65 -4.57 -12.46
N THR A 20 -4.05 -5.14 -11.33
CA THR A 20 -5.04 -6.22 -11.29
C THR A 20 -6.40 -5.74 -11.80
N ALA A 21 -6.87 -4.55 -11.37
CA ALA A 21 -8.09 -3.97 -11.91
C ALA A 21 -8.03 -3.79 -13.44
N ALA A 22 -6.89 -3.31 -13.95
CA ALA A 22 -6.67 -3.13 -15.38
C ALA A 22 -6.68 -4.46 -16.16
N ILE A 23 -6.12 -5.53 -15.59
CA ILE A 23 -6.15 -6.89 -16.17
C ILE A 23 -7.62 -7.33 -16.31
N TYR A 24 -8.41 -7.25 -15.23
CA TYR A 24 -9.81 -7.68 -15.25
C TYR A 24 -10.64 -6.86 -16.23
N LEU A 25 -10.53 -5.52 -16.19
CA LEU A 25 -11.26 -4.62 -17.10
C LEU A 25 -10.86 -4.86 -18.56
N GLY A 26 -9.58 -5.05 -18.87
CA GLY A 26 -9.11 -5.39 -20.20
C GLY A 26 -9.71 -6.71 -20.70
N ARG A 27 -9.73 -7.75 -19.85
CA ARG A 27 -10.36 -9.04 -20.16
C ARG A 27 -11.88 -8.93 -20.34
N PHE A 28 -12.54 -8.00 -19.67
CA PHE A 28 -13.95 -7.64 -19.90
C PHE A 28 -14.13 -6.75 -21.13
N ARG A 29 -13.07 -6.50 -21.91
CA ARG A 29 -13.06 -5.68 -23.13
C ARG A 29 -13.54 -4.24 -22.88
N ARG A 30 -13.22 -3.70 -21.70
CA ARG A 30 -13.50 -2.29 -21.35
C ARG A 30 -12.34 -1.39 -21.81
N HIS A 31 -12.69 -0.16 -22.19
CA HIS A 31 -11.69 0.86 -22.50
C HIS A 31 -11.12 1.43 -21.19
N VAL A 32 -9.93 0.98 -20.81
CA VAL A 32 -9.29 1.31 -19.53
C VAL A 32 -7.95 2.01 -19.75
N LEU A 33 -7.75 3.09 -19.00
CA LEU A 33 -6.48 3.79 -18.86
C LEU A 33 -6.03 3.70 -17.41
N VAL A 34 -4.78 3.30 -17.19
CA VAL A 34 -4.08 3.39 -15.90
C VAL A 34 -3.17 4.61 -15.94
N VAL A 35 -3.33 5.52 -14.99
CA VAL A 35 -2.39 6.62 -14.77
C VAL A 35 -1.61 6.34 -13.49
N ASP A 36 -0.29 6.18 -13.62
CA ASP A 36 0.61 5.85 -12.53
C ASP A 36 1.72 6.88 -12.38
N LYS A 37 1.97 7.34 -11.17
CA LYS A 37 3.09 8.27 -10.89
C LYS A 37 4.48 7.62 -11.02
N GLY A 38 4.54 6.30 -11.22
CA GLY A 38 5.78 5.55 -11.38
C GLY A 38 6.45 5.12 -10.07
N TRP A 39 5.76 5.23 -8.94
CA TRP A 39 6.31 4.92 -7.62
C TRP A 39 5.32 4.05 -6.83
N SER A 40 5.37 2.76 -7.03
CA SER A 40 4.60 1.82 -6.23
C SER A 40 5.35 1.45 -4.94
N ARG A 41 4.63 1.36 -3.82
CA ARG A 41 5.16 0.81 -2.56
C ARG A 41 5.76 -0.59 -2.77
N ALA A 42 5.16 -1.39 -3.65
CA ALA A 42 5.65 -2.74 -3.94
C ALA A 42 7.05 -2.76 -4.57
N GLU A 43 7.56 -1.67 -5.16
CA GLU A 43 8.92 -1.62 -5.69
C GLU A 43 10.01 -1.72 -4.61
N TRP A 44 9.66 -1.43 -3.36
CA TRP A 44 10.55 -1.53 -2.21
C TRP A 44 10.67 -2.96 -1.67
N ILE A 45 9.80 -3.88 -2.09
CA ILE A 45 9.80 -5.28 -1.66
C ILE A 45 10.96 -5.99 -2.32
N THR A 46 11.99 -6.29 -1.54
CA THR A 46 13.16 -7.07 -2.01
C THR A 46 12.75 -8.50 -2.36
N LYS A 47 11.95 -9.13 -1.50
CA LYS A 47 11.36 -10.44 -1.73
C LYS A 47 10.15 -10.64 -0.79
N SER A 48 9.01 -11.02 -1.32
CA SER A 48 7.82 -11.40 -0.58
C SER A 48 7.64 -12.90 -0.63
N HIS A 49 7.52 -13.54 0.54
CA HIS A 49 7.27 -14.98 0.66
C HIS A 49 5.82 -15.31 1.04
N ASN A 50 5.01 -14.29 1.35
CA ASN A 50 3.63 -14.48 1.75
C ASN A 50 2.61 -14.26 0.60
N LEU A 51 3.08 -14.09 -0.65
CA LEU A 51 2.20 -14.05 -1.81
C LEU A 51 1.95 -15.48 -2.32
N PRO A 52 0.69 -15.97 -2.28
CA PRO A 52 0.37 -17.33 -2.76
C PRO A 52 0.75 -17.53 -4.23
N GLY A 53 1.25 -18.73 -4.55
CA GLY A 53 1.69 -19.08 -5.90
C GLY A 53 3.18 -18.84 -6.16
N PHE A 54 3.92 -18.24 -5.22
CA PHE A 54 5.36 -17.99 -5.32
C PHE A 54 6.11 -18.66 -4.16
N PRO A 55 6.32 -19.99 -4.20
CA PRO A 55 6.96 -20.73 -3.09
C PRO A 55 8.39 -20.26 -2.78
N GLU A 56 9.12 -19.81 -3.82
CA GLU A 56 10.46 -19.24 -3.68
C GLU A 56 10.44 -17.73 -3.36
N GLY A 57 9.25 -17.17 -3.14
CA GLY A 57 9.04 -15.73 -3.01
C GLY A 57 9.20 -14.98 -4.34
N VAL A 58 8.78 -13.72 -4.35
CA VAL A 58 8.86 -12.84 -5.52
C VAL A 58 9.32 -11.45 -5.13
N ALA A 59 10.24 -10.87 -5.90
CA ALA A 59 10.60 -9.47 -5.75
C ALA A 59 9.48 -8.55 -6.28
N GLY A 60 9.22 -7.45 -5.56
CA GLY A 60 8.18 -6.52 -5.95
C GLY A 60 8.30 -5.96 -7.36
N PRO A 61 9.49 -5.53 -7.83
CA PRO A 61 9.68 -5.09 -9.21
C PRO A 61 9.35 -6.18 -10.25
N VAL A 62 9.65 -7.46 -9.96
CA VAL A 62 9.33 -8.60 -10.84
C VAL A 62 7.81 -8.79 -10.91
N LEU A 63 7.13 -8.80 -9.76
CA LEU A 63 5.69 -8.89 -9.70
C LEU A 63 5.02 -7.77 -10.50
N LEU A 64 5.40 -6.52 -10.26
CA LEU A 64 4.86 -5.36 -10.97
C LEU A 64 5.13 -5.43 -12.47
N GLY A 65 6.31 -5.91 -12.89
CA GLY A 65 6.66 -6.14 -14.29
C GLY A 65 5.71 -7.14 -14.96
N ASN A 66 5.43 -8.26 -14.29
CA ASN A 66 4.51 -9.28 -14.76
C ASN A 66 3.08 -8.75 -14.88
N LEU A 67 2.59 -8.05 -13.85
CA LEU A 67 1.26 -7.44 -13.85
C LEU A 67 1.10 -6.39 -14.96
N ARG A 68 2.10 -5.53 -15.18
CA ARG A 68 2.11 -4.54 -16.28
C ARG A 68 2.06 -5.24 -17.65
N THR A 69 2.86 -6.29 -17.83
CA THR A 69 2.87 -7.08 -19.06
C THR A 69 1.51 -7.71 -19.31
N GLN A 70 0.92 -8.31 -18.29
CA GLN A 70 -0.38 -8.96 -18.38
C GLN A 70 -1.51 -7.95 -18.66
N ALA A 71 -1.50 -6.77 -18.04
CA ALA A 71 -2.49 -5.74 -18.30
C ALA A 71 -2.44 -5.23 -19.76
N ARG A 72 -1.22 -5.02 -20.30
CA ARG A 72 -1.02 -4.64 -21.71
C ARG A 72 -1.50 -5.71 -22.69
N LEU A 73 -1.28 -6.98 -22.37
CA LEU A 73 -1.74 -8.11 -23.20
C LEU A 73 -3.26 -8.06 -23.45
N TYR A 74 -4.03 -7.56 -22.49
CA TYR A 74 -5.48 -7.43 -22.60
C TYR A 74 -5.94 -6.02 -23.00
N GLY A 75 -5.05 -5.19 -23.54
CA GLY A 75 -5.38 -3.89 -24.13
C GLY A 75 -5.51 -2.75 -23.13
N ALA A 76 -5.10 -2.91 -21.88
CA ALA A 76 -5.03 -1.78 -20.96
C ALA A 76 -3.94 -0.80 -21.38
N VAL A 77 -4.29 0.48 -21.51
CA VAL A 77 -3.33 1.56 -21.75
C VAL A 77 -2.76 2.03 -20.42
N MET A 78 -1.45 2.25 -20.38
CA MET A 78 -0.78 2.75 -19.17
C MET A 78 0.05 3.97 -19.50
N GLU A 79 -0.12 5.02 -18.71
CA GLU A 79 0.59 6.27 -18.85
C GLU A 79 1.21 6.69 -17.51
N ILE A 80 2.43 7.19 -17.58
CA ILE A 80 3.11 7.80 -16.42
C ILE A 80 2.57 9.21 -16.24
N GLY A 81 2.18 9.54 -15.02
CA GLY A 81 1.68 10.86 -14.67
C GLY A 81 0.98 10.91 -13.32
N VAL A 82 0.61 12.12 -12.94
CA VAL A 82 -0.13 12.40 -11.69
C VAL A 82 -1.48 12.98 -12.06
N ILE A 83 -2.54 12.48 -11.44
CA ILE A 83 -3.85 13.13 -11.49
C ILE A 83 -3.88 14.20 -10.39
N ASP A 84 -3.96 15.45 -10.80
CA ASP A 84 -3.90 16.61 -9.91
C ASP A 84 -5.24 16.89 -9.23
N SER A 85 -6.34 16.65 -9.95
CA SER A 85 -7.69 16.80 -9.42
C SER A 85 -8.66 15.84 -10.11
N LEU A 86 -9.72 15.51 -9.40
CA LEU A 86 -10.80 14.65 -9.88
C LEU A 86 -12.13 15.31 -9.51
N LEU A 87 -12.95 15.56 -10.51
CA LEU A 87 -14.28 16.13 -10.37
C LEU A 87 -15.30 15.18 -11.00
N ARG A 88 -16.57 15.37 -10.69
CA ARG A 88 -17.70 14.66 -11.31
C ARG A 88 -18.71 15.70 -11.78
N ASP A 89 -19.11 15.61 -13.05
CA ASP A 89 -20.10 16.53 -13.62
C ASP A 89 -21.56 16.10 -13.30
N ASP A 90 -22.52 16.93 -13.67
CA ASP A 90 -23.95 16.68 -13.46
C ASP A 90 -24.49 15.47 -14.24
N HIS A 91 -23.75 14.99 -15.24
CA HIS A 91 -24.07 13.79 -16.02
C HIS A 91 -23.42 12.52 -15.44
N GLY A 92 -22.67 12.66 -14.33
CA GLY A 92 -21.99 11.56 -13.65
C GLY A 92 -20.66 11.15 -14.28
N VAL A 93 -20.14 11.93 -15.24
CA VAL A 93 -18.84 11.69 -15.85
C VAL A 93 -17.73 12.27 -14.99
N PHE A 94 -16.69 11.49 -14.75
CA PHE A 94 -15.51 11.97 -14.04
C PHE A 94 -14.60 12.75 -14.98
N ILE A 95 -14.12 13.89 -14.49
CA ILE A 95 -13.18 14.79 -15.15
C ILE A 95 -11.90 14.80 -14.33
N ALA A 96 -10.86 14.16 -14.85
CA ALA A 96 -9.56 14.07 -14.21
C ALA A 96 -8.55 15.00 -14.90
N LYS A 97 -7.94 15.91 -14.13
CA LYS A 97 -6.90 16.81 -14.62
C LYS A 97 -5.53 16.17 -14.40
N ARG A 98 -4.69 16.18 -15.44
CA ARG A 98 -3.31 15.73 -15.46
C ARG A 98 -2.44 16.78 -16.13
N GLY A 99 -1.79 17.63 -15.35
CA GLY A 99 -1.11 18.82 -15.89
C GLY A 99 -2.05 19.69 -16.74
N ASN A 100 -1.74 19.83 -18.02
CA ASN A 100 -2.57 20.57 -18.98
C ASN A 100 -3.61 19.69 -19.71
N SER A 101 -3.63 18.38 -19.47
CA SER A 101 -4.53 17.45 -20.13
C SER A 101 -5.74 17.16 -19.26
N ILE A 102 -6.88 16.89 -19.91
CA ILE A 102 -8.12 16.47 -19.27
C ILE A 102 -8.46 15.08 -19.78
N LEU A 103 -8.75 14.18 -18.87
CA LEU A 103 -9.25 12.84 -19.11
C LEU A 103 -10.69 12.76 -18.63
N THR A 104 -11.54 12.05 -19.38
CA THR A 104 -12.93 11.82 -18.98
C THR A 104 -13.21 10.33 -18.87
N ALA A 105 -13.93 9.92 -17.82
CA ALA A 105 -14.24 8.52 -17.56
C ALA A 105 -15.65 8.35 -16.97
N ARG A 106 -16.33 7.25 -17.30
CA ARG A 106 -17.63 6.88 -16.74
C ARG A 106 -17.52 6.40 -15.30
N THR A 107 -16.40 5.76 -14.98
CA THR A 107 -16.08 5.23 -13.64
C THR A 107 -14.60 5.47 -13.34
N VAL A 108 -14.27 5.49 -12.05
CA VAL A 108 -12.89 5.60 -11.58
C VAL A 108 -12.63 4.54 -10.53
N ILE A 109 -11.45 3.90 -10.60
CA ILE A 109 -10.91 3.06 -9.51
C ILE A 109 -9.69 3.79 -8.93
N LEU A 110 -9.79 4.20 -7.65
CA LEU A 110 -8.65 4.70 -6.90
C LEU A 110 -7.84 3.51 -6.38
N ALA A 111 -6.58 3.43 -6.79
CA ALA A 111 -5.59 2.44 -6.37
C ALA A 111 -4.28 3.13 -5.95
N THR A 112 -4.40 4.31 -5.36
CA THR A 112 -3.29 5.21 -5.01
C THR A 112 -2.49 4.76 -3.78
N GLY A 113 -3.04 3.82 -3.02
CA GLY A 113 -2.37 3.15 -1.90
C GLY A 113 -1.98 4.08 -0.75
N VAL A 114 -0.84 3.78 -0.13
CA VAL A 114 -0.28 4.52 1.00
C VAL A 114 1.19 4.89 0.75
N THR A 115 1.69 5.82 1.54
CA THR A 115 3.13 6.14 1.65
C THR A 115 3.61 5.76 3.04
N GLU A 116 4.75 5.06 3.13
CA GLU A 116 5.41 4.75 4.40
C GLU A 116 5.89 6.02 5.09
N ASN A 117 5.59 6.15 6.37
CA ASN A 117 6.17 7.18 7.20
C ASN A 117 7.62 6.77 7.56
N LYS A 118 8.57 7.54 7.05
CA LYS A 118 9.99 7.19 7.18
C LYS A 118 10.46 7.34 8.62
N PRO A 119 11.23 6.37 9.16
CA PRO A 119 11.91 6.54 10.42
C PRO A 119 12.96 7.67 10.29
N PRO A 120 13.28 8.37 11.37
CA PRO A 120 14.31 9.42 11.37
C PRO A 120 15.74 8.80 11.40
N VAL A 121 16.04 7.99 10.41
CA VAL A 121 17.30 7.27 10.21
C VAL A 121 17.92 7.70 8.89
N ALA A 122 19.19 8.05 8.91
CA ALA A 122 19.92 8.39 7.69
C ALA A 122 20.03 7.16 6.77
N HIS A 123 19.98 7.40 5.45
CA HIS A 123 20.12 6.34 4.44
C HIS A 123 19.10 5.19 4.54
N VAL A 124 17.89 5.47 5.01
CA VAL A 124 16.83 4.47 5.20
C VAL A 124 16.54 3.65 3.94
N ALA A 125 16.59 4.26 2.76
CA ALA A 125 16.33 3.57 1.50
C ALA A 125 17.37 2.46 1.20
N ASP A 126 18.65 2.70 1.52
CA ASP A 126 19.70 1.71 1.41
C ASP A 126 19.50 0.59 2.45
N ALA A 127 19.19 0.94 3.69
CA ALA A 127 18.93 -0.02 4.75
C ALA A 127 17.75 -0.96 4.43
N VAL A 128 16.68 -0.44 3.81
CA VAL A 128 15.55 -1.26 3.34
C VAL A 128 16.00 -2.21 2.23
N LYS A 129 16.74 -1.75 1.23
CA LYS A 129 17.27 -2.62 0.16
C LYS A 129 18.16 -3.73 0.68
N ARG A 130 18.92 -3.47 1.75
CA ARG A 130 19.79 -4.45 2.42
C ARG A 130 19.03 -5.36 3.41
N GLY A 131 17.73 -5.11 3.63
CA GLY A 131 16.91 -5.87 4.59
C GLY A 131 17.21 -5.59 6.06
N LEU A 132 17.99 -4.56 6.37
CA LEU A 132 18.32 -4.12 7.74
C LEU A 132 17.15 -3.37 8.39
N ILE A 133 16.39 -2.62 7.59
CA ILE A 133 15.14 -1.98 8.01
C ILE A 133 14.00 -2.61 7.21
N ARG A 134 12.96 -3.03 7.93
CA ARG A 134 11.72 -3.60 7.39
C ARG A 134 10.52 -2.80 7.88
N THR A 135 9.38 -2.91 7.20
CA THR A 135 8.18 -2.11 7.51
C THR A 135 6.91 -2.94 7.66
N CYS A 136 7.00 -4.26 7.51
CA CYS A 136 5.81 -5.10 7.49
C CYS A 136 6.04 -6.43 8.21
N PRO A 137 5.74 -6.53 9.51
CA PRO A 137 5.88 -7.79 10.26
C PRO A 137 5.08 -8.96 9.67
N ILE A 138 3.92 -8.70 9.08
CA ILE A 138 3.09 -9.74 8.43
C ILE A 138 3.76 -10.28 7.16
N CYS A 139 4.54 -9.44 6.46
CA CYS A 139 5.15 -9.81 5.20
C CYS A 139 6.36 -10.73 5.37
N ASP A 140 7.19 -10.45 6.39
CA ASP A 140 8.51 -11.04 6.53
C ASP A 140 8.95 -11.30 7.99
N GLY A 141 7.98 -11.36 8.92
CA GLY A 141 8.26 -11.75 10.31
C GLY A 141 8.81 -13.17 10.43
N TYR A 142 8.42 -14.08 9.53
CA TYR A 142 8.93 -15.45 9.51
C TYR A 142 10.46 -15.47 9.27
N GLU A 143 10.98 -14.58 8.44
CA GLU A 143 12.42 -14.45 8.15
C GLU A 143 13.23 -13.81 9.30
N SER A 144 12.55 -13.43 10.39
CA SER A 144 13.19 -12.93 11.61
C SER A 144 13.42 -13.99 12.70
N ILE A 145 13.07 -15.27 12.43
CA ILE A 145 13.31 -16.38 13.36
C ILE A 145 14.78 -16.40 13.75
N GLU A 146 15.04 -16.54 15.08
CA GLU A 146 16.36 -16.55 15.71
C GLU A 146 17.20 -15.27 15.57
N LYS A 147 16.72 -14.25 14.87
CA LYS A 147 17.40 -12.96 14.73
C LYS A 147 17.20 -12.09 15.96
N ARG A 148 18.17 -11.20 16.21
CA ARG A 148 18.03 -10.11 17.16
C ARG A 148 17.25 -8.99 16.44
N VAL A 149 16.04 -8.77 16.89
CA VAL A 149 15.09 -7.86 16.24
C VAL A 149 14.81 -6.67 17.15
N ALA A 150 14.70 -5.49 16.56
CA ALA A 150 14.10 -4.36 17.24
C ALA A 150 12.88 -3.86 16.46
N VAL A 151 11.90 -3.32 17.18
CA VAL A 151 10.84 -2.48 16.60
C VAL A 151 11.11 -1.05 16.99
N LEU A 152 11.29 -0.18 16.02
CA LEU A 152 11.53 1.25 16.20
C LEU A 152 10.26 2.02 15.83
N GLY A 153 9.70 2.75 16.78
CA GLY A 153 8.46 3.50 16.51
C GLY A 153 7.95 4.28 17.71
N ASN A 154 6.65 4.56 17.70
CA ASN A 154 5.97 5.33 18.73
C ASN A 154 4.71 4.63 19.25
N GLY A 155 4.49 4.75 20.57
CA GLY A 155 3.26 4.41 21.25
C GLY A 155 2.73 2.98 21.00
N GLU A 156 1.42 2.84 21.09
CA GLU A 156 0.70 1.57 21.05
C GLU A 156 0.89 0.80 19.74
N HIS A 157 1.08 1.50 18.62
CA HIS A 157 1.27 0.88 17.32
C HIS A 157 2.59 0.08 17.29
N ALA A 158 3.68 0.69 17.71
CA ALA A 158 4.98 0.03 17.77
C ALA A 158 4.99 -1.15 18.76
N ALA A 159 4.32 -0.98 19.92
CA ALA A 159 4.15 -2.05 20.88
C ALA A 159 3.35 -3.23 20.32
N GLY A 160 2.29 -2.97 19.56
CA GLY A 160 1.50 -4.00 18.88
C GLY A 160 2.32 -4.79 17.86
N GLU A 161 3.16 -4.13 17.07
CA GLU A 161 4.07 -4.81 16.13
C GLU A 161 5.14 -5.64 16.86
N ALA A 162 5.67 -5.14 17.99
CA ALA A 162 6.61 -5.89 18.81
C ALA A 162 5.96 -7.17 19.38
N LEU A 163 4.76 -7.07 19.93
CA LEU A 163 4.01 -8.23 20.42
C LEU A 163 3.73 -9.24 19.31
N PHE A 164 3.42 -8.79 18.09
CA PHE A 164 3.24 -9.66 16.94
C PHE A 164 4.55 -10.39 16.58
N LEU A 165 5.68 -9.70 16.51
CA LEU A 165 6.98 -10.26 16.16
C LEU A 165 7.51 -11.23 17.22
N ARG A 166 7.01 -11.16 18.45
CA ARG A 166 7.34 -12.13 19.52
C ARG A 166 6.96 -13.56 19.16
N THR A 167 6.07 -13.75 18.20
CA THR A 167 5.73 -15.05 17.61
C THR A 167 6.95 -15.72 16.96
N TYR A 168 7.91 -14.96 16.46
CA TYR A 168 9.01 -15.47 15.63
C TYR A 168 10.35 -15.49 16.35
N THR A 169 10.59 -14.58 17.29
CA THR A 169 11.86 -14.48 18.03
C THR A 169 11.65 -14.05 19.48
N ASP A 170 12.47 -14.56 20.37
CA ASP A 170 12.57 -14.12 21.77
C ASP A 170 13.64 -13.03 21.98
N LYS A 171 14.49 -12.78 20.99
CA LYS A 171 15.54 -11.76 20.99
C LYS A 171 15.00 -10.44 20.46
N LEU A 172 14.00 -9.86 21.16
CA LEU A 172 13.20 -8.73 20.68
C LEU A 172 13.25 -7.56 21.65
N SER A 173 13.46 -6.36 21.12
CA SER A 173 13.41 -5.09 21.84
C SER A 173 12.47 -4.11 21.18
N LEU A 174 11.71 -3.35 21.99
CA LEU A 174 10.93 -2.20 21.53
C LEU A 174 11.76 -0.93 21.78
N LEU A 175 12.07 -0.21 20.71
CA LEU A 175 12.78 1.07 20.71
C LEU A 175 11.77 2.20 20.52
N LEU A 176 11.42 2.89 21.59
CA LEU A 176 10.50 4.02 21.56
C LEU A 176 11.27 5.32 21.32
N MET A 177 10.85 6.07 20.30
CA MET A 177 11.37 7.42 20.11
C MET A 177 10.95 8.29 21.29
N ALA A 178 11.89 9.06 21.85
CA ALA A 178 11.63 9.96 22.96
C ALA A 178 10.81 11.19 22.49
N THR A 179 9.51 11.00 22.36
CA THR A 179 8.52 12.00 21.97
C THR A 179 7.33 11.95 22.93
N GLU A 180 6.52 13.02 22.99
CA GLU A 180 5.32 13.05 23.81
C GLU A 180 4.29 11.98 23.43
N THR A 181 4.35 11.50 22.19
CA THR A 181 3.46 10.43 21.67
C THR A 181 3.94 9.02 22.00
N ALA A 182 5.07 8.87 22.68
CA ALA A 182 5.66 7.56 23.03
C ALA A 182 5.01 6.87 24.24
N LYS A 183 3.95 7.45 24.82
CA LYS A 183 3.30 6.90 26.01
C LYS A 183 2.57 5.60 25.69
N LEU A 184 2.85 4.56 26.48
CA LEU A 184 2.14 3.28 26.45
C LEU A 184 1.15 3.21 27.60
N SER A 185 0.04 2.52 27.40
CA SER A 185 -0.90 2.20 28.47
C SER A 185 -0.28 1.20 29.48
N GLN A 186 -0.82 1.18 30.70
CA GLN A 186 -0.37 0.20 31.70
C GLN A 186 -0.60 -1.24 31.25
N ASP A 187 -1.66 -1.49 30.48
CA ASP A 187 -1.98 -2.81 29.94
C ASP A 187 -0.95 -3.26 28.91
N THR A 188 -0.54 -2.33 28.03
CA THR A 188 0.52 -2.58 27.06
C THR A 188 1.86 -2.83 27.73
N HIS A 189 2.22 -2.04 28.75
CA HIS A 189 3.43 -2.31 29.54
C HIS A 189 3.43 -3.70 30.16
N ARG A 190 2.31 -4.11 30.75
CA ARG A 190 2.16 -5.48 31.33
C ARG A 190 2.30 -6.56 30.26
N SER A 191 1.72 -6.35 29.08
CA SER A 191 1.80 -7.29 27.97
C SER A 191 3.23 -7.45 27.43
N LEU A 192 3.96 -6.34 27.26
CA LEU A 192 5.36 -6.36 26.84
C LEU A 192 6.26 -7.06 27.87
N GLN A 193 6.06 -6.78 29.16
CA GLN A 193 6.79 -7.41 30.26
C GLN A 193 6.53 -8.93 30.30
N ALA A 194 5.27 -9.34 30.20
CA ALA A 194 4.87 -10.74 30.17
C ALA A 194 5.46 -11.49 28.95
N ALA A 195 5.59 -10.79 27.83
CA ALA A 195 6.22 -11.32 26.62
C ALA A 195 7.77 -11.32 26.67
N GLY A 196 8.37 -10.76 27.72
CA GLY A 196 9.83 -10.64 27.85
C GLY A 196 10.45 -9.65 26.84
N ILE A 197 9.70 -8.65 26.38
CA ILE A 197 10.18 -7.64 25.44
C ILE A 197 10.79 -6.48 26.24
N SER A 198 12.07 -6.19 26.01
CA SER A 198 12.73 -5.01 26.59
C SER A 198 12.26 -3.72 25.89
N VAL A 199 12.03 -2.67 26.68
CA VAL A 199 11.67 -1.35 26.16
C VAL A 199 12.83 -0.40 26.42
N THR A 200 13.31 0.27 25.39
CA THR A 200 14.41 1.25 25.48
C THR A 200 13.98 2.55 24.79
N HIS A 201 14.18 3.68 25.45
CA HIS A 201 13.97 4.98 24.81
C HIS A 201 15.19 5.40 24.02
N VAL A 202 14.95 5.92 22.81
CA VAL A 202 16.00 6.27 21.86
C VAL A 202 15.81 7.68 21.30
N ALA A 203 16.90 8.40 21.04
CA ALA A 203 16.87 9.73 20.45
C ALA A 203 16.95 9.68 18.92
N ILE A 204 16.55 10.77 18.28
CA ILE A 204 16.83 10.99 16.85
C ILE A 204 18.36 10.95 16.66
N GLY A 205 18.82 10.19 15.67
CA GLY A 205 20.25 10.05 15.36
C GLY A 205 20.99 8.98 16.18
N SER A 206 20.31 8.30 17.14
CA SER A 206 20.91 7.20 17.89
C SER A 206 21.00 5.89 17.09
N VAL A 207 20.29 5.78 15.97
CA VAL A 207 20.28 4.59 15.10
C VAL A 207 21.35 4.72 14.04
N LYS A 208 22.31 3.81 14.02
CA LYS A 208 23.41 3.76 13.05
C LYS A 208 23.36 2.46 12.24
N LEU A 209 23.47 2.59 10.93
CA LEU A 209 23.53 1.45 10.00
C LEU A 209 24.98 0.98 9.88
N GLY A 210 25.20 -0.30 10.11
CA GLY A 210 26.45 -1.01 9.84
C GLY A 210 26.39 -1.85 8.57
N ASP A 211 27.42 -2.61 8.30
CA ASP A 211 27.49 -3.47 7.12
C ASP A 211 26.54 -4.68 7.22
N ASP A 212 26.39 -5.23 8.41
CA ASP A 212 25.66 -6.46 8.69
C ASP A 212 24.67 -6.36 9.85
N GLY A 213 24.26 -5.13 10.21
CA GLY A 213 23.31 -4.91 11.30
C GLY A 213 23.07 -3.44 11.60
N VAL A 214 22.23 -3.21 12.60
CA VAL A 214 21.87 -1.87 13.08
C VAL A 214 22.30 -1.72 14.53
N THR A 215 22.97 -0.63 14.83
CA THR A 215 23.42 -0.29 16.18
C THR A 215 22.58 0.88 16.72
N VAL A 216 22.11 0.75 17.94
CA VAL A 216 21.26 1.76 18.58
C VAL A 216 21.81 2.11 19.97
N LEU A 217 21.87 3.41 20.26
CA LEU A 217 22.25 3.94 21.56
C LEU A 217 20.99 4.28 22.37
N GLY A 218 20.83 3.67 23.52
CA GLY A 218 19.77 3.99 24.48
C GLY A 218 20.03 5.31 25.19
N ILE A 219 18.94 6.05 25.51
CA ILE A 219 19.06 7.32 26.23
C ILE A 219 19.30 7.12 27.72
N GLU A 220 18.56 6.18 28.32
CA GLU A 220 18.50 6.03 29.78
C GLU A 220 19.73 5.34 30.36
N ASP A 221 20.23 4.31 29.67
CA ASP A 221 21.33 3.46 30.11
C ASP A 221 22.66 3.76 29.42
N GLY A 222 22.65 4.55 28.33
CA GLY A 222 23.82 4.83 27.50
C GLY A 222 24.41 3.58 26.83
N LEU A 223 23.70 2.45 26.86
CA LEU A 223 24.18 1.20 26.29
C LEU A 223 23.95 1.16 24.78
N THR A 224 24.94 0.63 24.10
CA THR A 224 24.85 0.36 22.67
C THR A 224 24.36 -1.06 22.44
N GLN A 225 23.23 -1.19 21.76
CA GLN A 225 22.64 -2.46 21.37
C GLN A 225 22.79 -2.69 19.87
N ARG A 226 22.98 -3.93 19.46
CA ARG A 226 23.08 -4.32 18.04
C ARG A 226 21.97 -5.29 17.68
N PHE A 227 21.33 -5.00 16.56
CA PHE A 227 20.23 -5.78 15.99
C PHE A 227 20.59 -6.25 14.56
N ASP A 228 20.07 -7.41 14.20
CA ASP A 228 20.22 -7.96 12.85
C ASP A 228 19.17 -7.31 11.92
N ILE A 229 17.98 -6.99 12.48
CA ILE A 229 16.85 -6.39 11.76
C ILE A 229 16.19 -5.35 12.68
N VAL A 230 15.77 -4.23 12.08
CA VAL A 230 14.91 -3.24 12.75
C VAL A 230 13.60 -3.08 11.95
N TYR A 231 12.46 -3.32 12.59
CA TYR A 231 11.15 -3.00 12.02
C TYR A 231 10.79 -1.54 12.32
N SER A 232 10.44 -0.81 11.27
CA SER A 232 10.03 0.60 11.34
C SER A 232 8.52 0.69 11.51
N ALA A 233 8.08 0.98 12.73
CA ALA A 233 6.67 1.05 13.13
C ALA A 233 6.17 2.52 13.24
N PHE A 234 6.37 3.31 12.18
CA PHE A 234 5.89 4.70 12.10
C PHE A 234 4.56 4.81 11.36
N GLY A 235 4.01 3.69 10.88
CA GLY A 235 2.76 3.63 10.14
C GLY A 235 2.85 4.18 8.73
N THR A 236 1.69 4.41 8.14
CA THR A 236 1.54 4.84 6.74
C THR A 236 0.57 6.01 6.62
N THR A 237 0.67 6.76 5.53
CA THR A 237 -0.26 7.85 5.19
C THR A 237 -1.04 7.47 3.93
N SER A 238 -2.38 7.39 4.04
CA SER A 238 -3.27 7.05 2.94
C SER A 238 -3.29 8.14 1.87
N GLN A 239 -3.25 7.74 0.59
CA GLN A 239 -3.23 8.67 -0.55
C GLN A 239 -4.66 8.90 -1.08
N THR A 240 -5.50 9.59 -0.29
CA THR A 240 -6.95 9.73 -0.51
C THR A 240 -7.40 11.14 -0.95
N MET A 241 -6.48 12.05 -1.24
CA MET A 241 -6.80 13.46 -1.56
C MET A 241 -7.81 13.62 -2.69
N LEU A 242 -7.74 12.78 -3.73
CA LEU A 242 -8.71 12.81 -4.85
C LEU A 242 -10.12 12.42 -4.40
N ALA A 243 -10.23 11.48 -3.46
CA ALA A 243 -11.50 11.07 -2.89
C ALA A 243 -12.09 12.13 -1.93
N VAL A 244 -11.22 12.83 -1.18
CA VAL A 244 -11.61 13.97 -0.32
C VAL A 244 -12.30 15.05 -1.16
N GLY A 245 -11.72 15.42 -2.30
CA GLY A 245 -12.27 16.41 -3.22
C GLY A 245 -13.67 16.08 -3.75
N LEU A 246 -14.05 14.80 -3.73
CA LEU A 246 -15.37 14.30 -4.14
C LEU A 246 -16.31 14.05 -2.95
N GLY A 247 -15.88 14.26 -1.71
CA GLY A 247 -16.69 14.04 -0.51
C GLY A 247 -16.87 12.54 -0.15
N ALA A 248 -15.95 11.66 -0.53
CA ALA A 248 -16.01 10.25 -0.17
C ALA A 248 -15.83 10.06 1.35
N ARG A 249 -16.56 9.11 1.95
CA ARG A 249 -16.47 8.81 3.39
C ARG A 249 -15.17 8.10 3.73
N MET A 250 -14.56 8.51 4.86
CA MET A 250 -13.31 7.97 5.37
C MET A 250 -13.37 7.76 6.87
N ASP A 251 -12.48 6.90 7.38
CA ASP A 251 -12.26 6.74 8.81
C ASP A 251 -11.29 7.84 9.36
N ASN A 252 -11.04 7.78 10.66
CA ASN A 252 -10.16 8.73 11.36
C ASN A 252 -8.68 8.63 10.94
N PHE A 253 -8.32 7.62 10.16
CA PHE A 253 -6.98 7.42 9.58
C PHE A 253 -6.92 7.78 8.09
N ASN A 254 -7.96 8.47 7.59
CA ASN A 254 -8.13 8.84 6.18
C ASN A 254 -8.17 7.63 5.22
N ARG A 255 -8.62 6.46 5.70
CA ARG A 255 -8.84 5.29 4.83
C ARG A 255 -10.29 5.30 4.34
N LEU A 256 -10.48 4.95 3.06
CA LEU A 256 -11.80 4.97 2.44
C LEU A 256 -12.69 3.84 2.99
N PHE A 257 -13.95 4.17 3.26
CA PHE A 257 -15.00 3.19 3.39
C PHE A 257 -15.49 2.77 2.01
N VAL A 258 -15.60 1.48 1.81
CA VAL A 258 -16.20 0.86 0.62
C VAL A 258 -17.21 -0.21 1.05
N ASP A 259 -18.13 -0.56 0.15
CA ASP A 259 -19.04 -1.68 0.31
C ASP A 259 -18.40 -3.02 -0.16
N GLU A 260 -19.19 -4.10 -0.16
CA GLU A 260 -18.75 -5.43 -0.62
C GLU A 260 -18.39 -5.48 -2.11
N HIS A 261 -18.72 -4.45 -2.88
CA HIS A 261 -18.38 -4.28 -4.28
C HIS A 261 -17.21 -3.31 -4.51
N GLN A 262 -16.56 -2.88 -3.43
CA GLN A 262 -15.49 -1.87 -3.46
C GLN A 262 -15.98 -0.50 -3.96
N ALA A 263 -17.28 -0.22 -3.92
CA ALA A 263 -17.83 1.10 -4.23
C ALA A 263 -17.69 2.04 -3.02
N THR A 264 -17.24 3.27 -3.27
CA THR A 264 -17.19 4.32 -2.25
C THR A 264 -18.57 4.95 -2.04
N SER A 265 -18.69 5.91 -1.13
CA SER A 265 -19.91 6.70 -0.99
C SER A 265 -20.20 7.63 -2.16
N VAL A 266 -19.30 7.75 -3.13
CA VAL A 266 -19.45 8.56 -4.35
C VAL A 266 -19.81 7.63 -5.51
N ASP A 267 -20.96 7.87 -6.11
CA ASP A 267 -21.49 7.04 -7.18
C ASP A 267 -20.53 6.98 -8.40
N GLY A 268 -20.17 5.75 -8.84
CA GLY A 268 -19.22 5.50 -9.92
C GLY A 268 -17.73 5.57 -9.52
N LEU A 269 -17.43 5.91 -8.25
CA LEU A 269 -16.09 5.91 -7.70
C LEU A 269 -15.86 4.64 -6.87
N PHE A 270 -14.86 3.86 -7.24
CA PHE A 270 -14.43 2.63 -6.56
C PHE A 270 -13.03 2.82 -5.98
N ALA A 271 -12.66 1.99 -5.04
CA ALA A 271 -11.32 1.99 -4.48
C ALA A 271 -10.84 0.57 -4.13
N ALA A 272 -9.54 0.31 -4.27
CA ALA A 272 -8.94 -0.98 -3.93
C ALA A 272 -7.48 -0.84 -3.48
N GLY A 273 -7.04 -1.69 -2.57
CA GLY A 273 -5.69 -1.70 -2.00
C GLY A 273 -5.54 -0.79 -0.78
N ASP A 274 -4.32 -0.49 -0.42
CA ASP A 274 -3.93 0.05 0.88
C ASP A 274 -4.63 1.37 1.31
N LEU A 275 -5.26 2.11 0.38
CA LEU A 275 -6.05 3.30 0.73
C LEU A 275 -7.44 2.98 1.28
N VAL A 276 -7.87 1.72 1.17
CA VAL A 276 -9.16 1.24 1.70
C VAL A 276 -8.98 0.77 3.14
N ARG A 277 -10.03 0.84 3.93
CA ARG A 277 -10.03 0.30 5.28
C ARG A 277 -9.93 -1.23 5.23
N GLY A 278 -8.80 -1.78 5.68
CA GLY A 278 -8.57 -3.23 5.63
C GLY A 278 -7.14 -3.58 5.98
N LEU A 279 -6.70 -4.72 5.47
CA LEU A 279 -5.35 -5.24 5.65
C LEU A 279 -4.48 -4.88 4.44
N ASN A 280 -3.37 -4.19 4.68
CA ASN A 280 -2.43 -3.77 3.65
C ASN A 280 -1.54 -4.94 3.21
N GLN A 281 -2.03 -5.77 2.30
CA GLN A 281 -1.33 -6.93 1.72
C GLN A 281 -1.58 -7.01 0.21
N ILE A 282 -0.60 -7.52 -0.54
CA ILE A 282 -0.71 -7.67 -2.01
C ILE A 282 -1.94 -8.51 -2.36
N SER A 283 -2.13 -9.68 -1.72
CA SER A 283 -3.25 -10.57 -2.00
C SER A 283 -4.61 -9.93 -1.71
N VAL A 284 -4.71 -9.07 -0.68
CA VAL A 284 -5.93 -8.30 -0.39
C VAL A 284 -6.16 -7.26 -1.48
N ALA A 285 -5.14 -6.49 -1.82
CA ALA A 285 -5.21 -5.46 -2.85
C ALA A 285 -5.62 -6.03 -4.23
N GLU A 286 -5.14 -7.22 -4.59
CA GLU A 286 -5.51 -7.92 -5.82
C GLU A 286 -6.96 -8.43 -5.76
N GLY A 287 -7.39 -9.00 -4.63
CA GLY A 287 -8.77 -9.45 -4.43
C GLY A 287 -9.79 -8.31 -4.49
N GLU A 288 -9.50 -7.21 -3.78
CA GLU A 288 -10.32 -5.99 -3.81
C GLU A 288 -10.40 -5.41 -5.23
N ALA A 289 -9.28 -5.38 -5.95
CA ALA A 289 -9.21 -4.89 -7.33
C ALA A 289 -10.04 -5.73 -8.30
N ALA A 290 -10.03 -7.05 -8.15
CA ALA A 290 -10.87 -7.96 -8.95
C ALA A 290 -12.37 -7.70 -8.69
N THR A 291 -12.73 -7.47 -7.43
CA THR A 291 -14.10 -7.13 -7.00
C THR A 291 -14.51 -5.77 -7.59
N ALA A 292 -13.69 -4.73 -7.43
CA ALA A 292 -13.95 -3.39 -7.98
C ALA A 292 -14.11 -3.41 -9.51
N ALA A 293 -13.21 -4.08 -10.22
CA ALA A 293 -13.27 -4.19 -11.68
C ALA A 293 -14.54 -4.92 -12.16
N THR A 294 -14.95 -5.96 -11.45
CA THR A 294 -16.20 -6.69 -11.73
C THR A 294 -17.42 -5.80 -11.50
N ALA A 295 -17.44 -5.05 -10.40
CA ALA A 295 -18.52 -4.10 -10.11
C ALA A 295 -18.61 -2.99 -11.17
N VAL A 296 -17.47 -2.43 -11.58
CA VAL A 296 -17.39 -1.48 -12.70
C VAL A 296 -17.97 -2.07 -13.97
N HIS A 297 -17.57 -3.32 -14.32
CA HIS A 297 -18.09 -3.98 -15.53
C HIS A 297 -19.60 -4.14 -15.50
N ASN A 298 -20.16 -4.57 -14.37
CA ASN A 298 -21.59 -4.81 -14.19
C ASN A 298 -22.43 -3.52 -14.20
N ARG A 299 -21.85 -2.41 -13.74
CA ARG A 299 -22.47 -1.09 -13.75
C ARG A 299 -22.58 -0.51 -15.16
N LEU A 300 -21.59 -0.75 -16.00
CA LEU A 300 -21.52 -0.16 -17.34
C LEU A 300 -22.46 -0.86 -18.34
N PRO A 301 -22.92 -0.16 -19.40
CA PRO A 301 -23.74 -0.78 -20.44
C PRO A 301 -23.13 -2.07 -20.97
N LYS A 302 -23.97 -3.08 -21.18
CA LYS A 302 -23.56 -4.38 -21.71
C LYS A 302 -22.95 -4.21 -23.10
N ARG A 303 -21.86 -4.93 -23.35
CA ARG A 303 -21.23 -5.07 -24.66
C ARG A 303 -21.38 -6.50 -25.11
N PHE A 304 -21.99 -6.72 -26.27
CA PHE A 304 -22.16 -8.03 -26.85
C PHE A 304 -21.13 -8.28 -27.94
N ALA A 305 -20.57 -9.48 -28.01
CA ALA A 305 -19.71 -9.85 -29.11
C ALA A 305 -20.54 -9.92 -30.41
N CYS A 306 -20.09 -9.28 -31.47
CA CYS A 306 -20.72 -9.39 -32.78
C CYS A 306 -20.44 -10.76 -33.39
N HIS A 307 -21.46 -11.44 -33.91
CA HIS A 307 -21.34 -12.78 -34.53
C HIS A 307 -20.85 -12.74 -35.98
N SER A 308 -20.66 -11.56 -36.58
CA SER A 308 -20.11 -11.42 -37.93
C SER A 308 -19.14 -10.26 -38.03
N GLN A 309 -18.08 -10.43 -38.81
CA GLN A 309 -17.11 -9.37 -39.16
C GLN A 309 -17.70 -8.25 -40.04
N ARG A 310 -19.02 -8.13 -40.12
CA ARG A 310 -19.69 -7.08 -40.89
C ARG A 310 -20.52 -6.24 -39.94
N LEU A 311 -20.12 -4.97 -39.84
CA LEU A 311 -20.86 -3.84 -39.23
C LEU A 311 -21.04 -3.91 -37.70
N CYS A 312 -20.04 -3.45 -36.96
CA CYS A 312 -20.21 -2.74 -35.71
C CYS A 312 -19.53 -1.39 -35.82
#